data_978111a46c8e8ff84403274331c9bc7b
#
_entry.id   978111a46c8e8ff84403274331c9bc7b
#
_cell.length_a   1.000
_cell.length_b   1.000
_cell.length_c   1.000
_cell.angle_alpha   90.00
_cell.angle_beta   90.00
_cell.angle_gamma   90.00
#
_symmetry.space_group_name_H-M   'P 1'
#
loop_
_entity.id
_entity.type
_entity.pdbx_description
1 polymer ?
#
loop_
_entity_poly.entity_id
_entity_poly.type
_entity_poly.pdbx_seq_one_letter_code
_entity_poly.pdbx_strand_id
1 'polypeptide(L)'
;MAKTGEKYGAARRVLLEQAEARSAAGGRDWVSQPEVADERVRKATGRGWDEWCDIIDAWPNCDDGHTAVAAWLQEEHEVDGWWAQGVTGGWERITGRRLPGEMPDGTFTANKTRTVVVSAEVLRKTLLDDEYRADLFPGHDTQLRSKPSAKAIRIGFAETVARISISEKANGKAAVAVQHSKLADPEAIDRWKFYWDEWLDAIDESG
;
A
#
# COMPACT_ATOMS: atom_id res chain seq x y z
N MET A 1 -4.33 -10.80 22.52
CA MET A 1 -4.19 -11.14 21.08
C MET A 1 -5.49 -11.01 20.24
N ALA A 2 -6.56 -10.35 20.69
CA ALA A 2 -7.84 -10.30 19.94
C ALA A 2 -8.17 -8.94 19.27
N LYS A 3 -7.44 -7.86 19.52
CA LYS A 3 -7.88 -6.50 19.16
C LYS A 3 -7.60 -6.04 17.72
N THR A 4 -6.67 -6.67 17.00
CA THR A 4 -6.30 -6.24 15.63
C THR A 4 -7.22 -6.87 14.59
N GLY A 5 -7.60 -8.13 14.76
CA GLY A 5 -8.54 -8.83 13.89
C GLY A 5 -9.96 -8.26 13.93
N GLU A 6 -10.40 -7.78 15.11
CA GLU A 6 -11.72 -7.14 15.27
C GLU A 6 -11.81 -5.80 14.54
N LYS A 7 -10.75 -4.98 14.55
CA LYS A 7 -10.72 -3.70 13.83
C LYS A 7 -10.74 -3.89 12.32
N TYR A 8 -10.01 -4.88 11.82
CA TYR A 8 -10.01 -5.21 10.37
C TYR A 8 -11.37 -5.78 9.94
N GLY A 9 -11.95 -6.68 10.73
CA GLY A 9 -13.28 -7.22 10.47
C GLY A 9 -14.39 -6.15 10.50
N ALA A 10 -14.28 -5.18 11.41
CA ALA A 10 -15.20 -4.05 11.49
C ALA A 10 -15.05 -3.11 10.29
N ALA A 11 -13.83 -2.76 9.90
CA ALA A 11 -13.57 -1.92 8.72
C ALA A 11 -14.05 -2.60 7.43
N ARG A 12 -13.78 -3.90 7.26
CA ARG A 12 -14.26 -4.68 6.12
C ARG A 12 -15.79 -4.73 6.06
N ARG A 13 -16.45 -4.91 7.20
CA ARG A 13 -17.91 -4.92 7.26
C ARG A 13 -18.50 -3.58 6.82
N VAL A 14 -17.97 -2.46 7.32
CA VAL A 14 -18.40 -1.11 6.93
C VAL A 14 -18.20 -0.89 5.42
N LEU A 15 -17.10 -1.34 4.85
CA LEU A 15 -16.85 -1.24 3.40
C LEU A 15 -17.83 -2.08 2.59
N LEU A 16 -18.16 -3.30 3.04
CA LEU A 16 -19.16 -4.14 2.37
C LEU A 16 -20.56 -3.54 2.48
N GLU A 17 -20.97 -3.05 3.65
CA GLU A 17 -22.25 -2.37 3.85
C GLU A 17 -22.37 -1.11 2.99
N GLN A 18 -21.28 -0.34 2.83
CA GLN A 18 -21.25 0.83 1.93
C GLN A 18 -21.35 0.42 0.46
N ALA A 19 -20.70 -0.66 0.06
CA ALA A 19 -20.79 -1.19 -1.30
C ALA A 19 -22.21 -1.69 -1.62
N GLU A 20 -22.83 -2.44 -0.69
CA GLU A 20 -24.21 -2.91 -0.82
C GLU A 20 -25.22 -1.73 -0.85
N ALA A 21 -25.04 -0.72 0.00
CA ALA A 21 -25.88 0.48 0.03
C ALA A 21 -25.77 1.28 -1.28
N ARG A 22 -24.58 1.37 -1.87
CA ARG A 22 -24.35 2.04 -3.15
C ARG A 22 -24.97 1.28 -4.31
N SER A 23 -24.77 -0.03 -4.37
CA SER A 23 -25.40 -0.90 -5.39
C SER A 23 -26.94 -0.80 -5.31
N ALA A 24 -27.49 -0.79 -4.10
CA ALA A 24 -28.93 -0.59 -3.88
C ALA A 24 -29.45 0.79 -4.31
N ALA A 25 -28.58 1.82 -4.31
CA ALA A 25 -28.89 3.18 -4.76
C ALA A 25 -28.70 3.38 -6.29
N GLY A 26 -28.39 2.31 -7.05
CA GLY A 26 -28.17 2.37 -8.49
C GLY A 26 -26.81 2.95 -8.90
N GLY A 27 -25.85 2.97 -7.96
CA GLY A 27 -24.45 3.33 -8.24
C GLY A 27 -23.68 2.20 -8.94
N ARG A 28 -22.51 2.52 -9.46
CA ARG A 28 -21.60 1.57 -10.12
C ARG A 28 -21.10 0.53 -9.11
N ASP A 29 -21.02 -0.72 -9.53
CA ASP A 29 -20.35 -1.78 -8.77
C ASP A 29 -18.82 -1.57 -8.81
N TRP A 30 -18.21 -1.40 -7.65
CA TRP A 30 -16.79 -1.17 -7.52
C TRP A 30 -16.06 -2.49 -7.28
N VAL A 31 -15.11 -2.82 -8.14
CA VAL A 31 -14.24 -4.00 -7.98
C VAL A 31 -13.38 -3.85 -6.72
N SER A 32 -12.82 -2.66 -6.50
CA SER A 32 -12.15 -2.33 -5.25
C SER A 32 -12.30 -0.85 -4.88
N GLN A 33 -12.10 -0.55 -3.58
CA GLN A 33 -12.22 0.81 -3.08
C GLN A 33 -10.99 1.66 -3.48
N PRO A 34 -11.19 2.89 -3.97
CA PRO A 34 -10.10 3.85 -4.16
C PRO A 34 -9.52 4.30 -2.82
N GLU A 35 -8.28 4.79 -2.84
CA GLU A 35 -7.60 5.25 -1.61
C GLU A 35 -8.20 6.53 -1.01
N VAL A 36 -8.87 7.31 -1.84
CA VAL A 36 -9.42 8.61 -1.47
C VAL A 36 -10.93 8.52 -1.38
N ALA A 37 -11.51 9.05 -0.31
CA ALA A 37 -12.97 9.10 -0.14
C ALA A 37 -13.63 9.96 -1.23
N ASP A 38 -14.84 9.57 -1.67
CA ASP A 38 -15.62 10.25 -2.71
C ASP A 38 -15.81 11.75 -2.44
N GLU A 39 -16.17 12.10 -1.21
CA GLU A 39 -16.36 13.50 -0.81
C GLU A 39 -15.10 14.36 -1.03
N ARG A 40 -13.92 13.79 -0.76
CA ARG A 40 -12.65 14.48 -0.94
C ARG A 40 -12.32 14.71 -2.42
N VAL A 41 -12.56 13.71 -3.26
CA VAL A 41 -12.39 13.83 -4.72
C VAL A 41 -13.33 14.86 -5.27
N ARG A 42 -14.63 14.79 -4.91
CA ARG A 42 -15.65 15.74 -5.32
C ARG A 42 -15.31 17.19 -4.93
N LYS A 43 -14.83 17.38 -3.71
CA LYS A 43 -14.41 18.71 -3.25
C LYS A 43 -13.23 19.29 -4.05
N ALA A 44 -12.31 18.43 -4.47
CA ALA A 44 -11.07 18.86 -5.14
C ALA A 44 -11.23 19.00 -6.65
N THR A 45 -12.07 18.16 -7.28
CA THR A 45 -12.19 18.06 -8.74
C THR A 45 -13.57 18.42 -9.27
N GLY A 46 -14.52 18.73 -8.39
CA GLY A 46 -15.91 19.04 -8.74
C GLY A 46 -16.79 17.83 -9.03
N ARG A 47 -16.24 16.61 -9.11
CA ARG A 47 -16.95 15.37 -9.46
C ARG A 47 -16.58 14.23 -8.53
N GLY A 48 -17.53 13.31 -8.27
CA GLY A 48 -17.31 12.10 -7.50
C GLY A 48 -16.77 10.94 -8.33
N TRP A 49 -16.54 9.81 -7.67
CA TRP A 49 -15.93 8.64 -8.32
C TRP A 49 -16.76 8.07 -9.45
N ASP A 50 -18.06 7.89 -9.27
CA ASP A 50 -18.92 7.31 -10.33
C ASP A 50 -18.96 8.23 -11.56
N GLU A 51 -19.04 9.56 -11.35
CA GLU A 51 -19.01 10.54 -12.43
C GLU A 51 -17.68 10.52 -13.19
N TRP A 52 -16.54 10.43 -12.46
CA TRP A 52 -15.24 10.31 -13.11
C TRP A 52 -15.10 9.00 -13.88
N CYS A 53 -15.58 7.89 -13.33
CA CYS A 53 -15.58 6.61 -14.02
C CYS A 53 -16.38 6.67 -15.31
N ASP A 54 -17.57 7.26 -15.31
CA ASP A 54 -18.39 7.39 -16.51
C ASP A 54 -17.73 8.27 -17.57
N ILE A 55 -17.08 9.36 -17.16
CA ILE A 55 -16.34 10.25 -18.06
C ILE A 55 -15.15 9.55 -18.70
N ILE A 56 -14.35 8.83 -17.91
CA ILE A 56 -13.14 8.15 -18.40
C ILE A 56 -13.54 6.96 -19.28
N ASP A 57 -14.54 6.16 -18.88
CA ASP A 57 -15.02 5.02 -19.67
C ASP A 57 -15.62 5.42 -21.01
N ALA A 58 -16.16 6.66 -21.11
CA ALA A 58 -16.65 7.21 -22.37
C ALA A 58 -15.54 7.72 -23.30
N TRP A 59 -14.32 7.90 -22.80
CA TRP A 59 -13.21 8.35 -23.62
C TRP A 59 -12.65 7.18 -24.45
N PRO A 60 -12.58 7.29 -25.80
CA PRO A 60 -12.18 6.18 -26.69
C PRO A 60 -10.78 5.62 -26.39
N ASN A 61 -9.88 6.43 -25.82
CA ASN A 61 -8.49 6.04 -25.56
C ASN A 61 -8.25 5.71 -24.08
N CYS A 62 -9.29 5.40 -23.31
CA CYS A 62 -9.16 5.05 -21.88
C CYS A 62 -8.28 3.82 -21.63
N ASP A 63 -8.04 2.99 -22.65
CA ASP A 63 -7.18 1.82 -22.60
C ASP A 63 -5.70 2.08 -22.94
N ASP A 64 -5.34 3.32 -23.29
CA ASP A 64 -3.95 3.70 -23.61
C ASP A 64 -3.03 3.79 -22.38
N GLY A 65 -3.57 3.47 -21.20
CA GLY A 65 -2.85 3.33 -19.94
C GLY A 65 -2.87 4.57 -19.06
N HIS A 66 -2.39 4.37 -17.83
CA HIS A 66 -2.46 5.36 -16.74
C HIS A 66 -1.97 6.76 -17.16
N THR A 67 -0.83 6.85 -17.82
CA THR A 67 -0.23 8.14 -18.20
C THR A 67 -1.09 8.90 -19.22
N ALA A 68 -1.70 8.18 -20.17
CA ALA A 68 -2.57 8.79 -21.18
C ALA A 68 -3.85 9.34 -20.55
N VAL A 69 -4.49 8.56 -19.69
CA VAL A 69 -5.70 8.99 -18.96
C VAL A 69 -5.40 10.20 -18.08
N ALA A 70 -4.30 10.18 -17.32
CA ALA A 70 -3.95 11.29 -16.44
C ALA A 70 -3.62 12.58 -17.23
N ALA A 71 -2.94 12.47 -18.38
CA ALA A 71 -2.67 13.60 -19.25
C ALA A 71 -3.98 14.18 -19.82
N TRP A 72 -4.86 13.32 -20.33
CA TRP A 72 -6.16 13.72 -20.86
C TRP A 72 -7.04 14.43 -19.82
N LEU A 73 -7.05 13.94 -18.56
CA LEU A 73 -7.77 14.61 -17.47
C LEU A 73 -7.24 16.02 -17.19
N GLN A 74 -5.94 16.24 -17.33
CA GLN A 74 -5.34 17.57 -17.18
C GLN A 74 -5.68 18.49 -18.35
N GLU A 75 -5.60 17.99 -19.57
CA GLU A 75 -5.75 18.78 -20.80
C GLU A 75 -7.22 19.12 -21.10
N GLU A 76 -8.14 18.16 -20.97
CA GLU A 76 -9.54 18.33 -21.37
C GLU A 76 -10.48 18.63 -20.20
N HIS A 77 -10.10 18.28 -18.98
CA HIS A 77 -10.94 18.49 -17.80
C HIS A 77 -10.33 19.43 -16.76
N GLU A 78 -9.18 20.04 -17.08
CA GLU A 78 -8.47 21.02 -16.22
C GLU A 78 -8.23 20.48 -14.78
N VAL A 79 -8.09 19.17 -14.63
CA VAL A 79 -7.80 18.53 -13.33
C VAL A 79 -6.34 18.78 -12.98
N ASP A 80 -6.07 19.28 -11.77
CA ASP A 80 -4.70 19.46 -11.29
C ASP A 80 -3.90 18.15 -11.38
N GLY A 81 -2.61 18.24 -11.76
CA GLY A 81 -1.78 17.09 -12.10
C GLY A 81 -1.70 16.02 -11.00
N TRP A 82 -1.69 16.42 -9.72
CA TRP A 82 -1.71 15.48 -8.61
C TRP A 82 -3.07 14.75 -8.51
N TRP A 83 -4.16 15.50 -8.71
CA TRP A 83 -5.50 14.93 -8.72
C TRP A 83 -5.79 14.09 -9.96
N ALA A 84 -5.25 14.44 -11.12
CA ALA A 84 -5.37 13.63 -12.33
C ALA A 84 -4.78 12.23 -12.14
N GLN A 85 -3.59 12.13 -11.51
CA GLN A 85 -3.00 10.85 -11.13
C GLN A 85 -3.88 10.09 -10.13
N GLY A 86 -4.42 10.79 -9.14
CA GLY A 86 -5.30 10.21 -8.12
C GLY A 86 -6.62 9.70 -8.68
N VAL A 87 -7.25 10.47 -9.58
CA VAL A 87 -8.51 10.09 -10.26
C VAL A 87 -8.27 8.89 -11.16
N THR A 88 -7.20 8.89 -11.96
CA THR A 88 -6.84 7.75 -12.82
C THR A 88 -6.64 6.49 -12.00
N GLY A 89 -5.82 6.55 -10.92
CA GLY A 89 -5.58 5.39 -10.06
C GLY A 89 -6.83 4.88 -9.34
N GLY A 90 -7.74 5.78 -8.94
CA GLY A 90 -9.03 5.41 -8.36
C GLY A 90 -9.95 4.74 -9.36
N TRP A 91 -10.05 5.27 -10.58
CA TRP A 91 -10.79 4.68 -11.68
C TRP A 91 -10.27 3.28 -12.04
N GLU A 92 -8.94 3.11 -12.17
CA GLU A 92 -8.32 1.80 -12.43
C GLU A 92 -8.73 0.75 -11.37
N ARG A 93 -8.80 1.14 -10.08
CA ARG A 93 -9.22 0.26 -8.98
C ARG A 93 -10.71 -0.05 -9.02
N ILE A 94 -11.53 0.98 -9.19
CA ILE A 94 -13.00 0.83 -9.25
C ILE A 94 -13.40 -0.09 -10.39
N THR A 95 -12.75 0.04 -11.55
CA THR A 95 -13.03 -0.76 -12.76
C THR A 95 -12.29 -2.09 -12.79
N GLY A 96 -11.40 -2.38 -11.82
CA GLY A 96 -10.61 -3.62 -11.77
C GLY A 96 -9.45 -3.68 -12.75
N ARG A 97 -9.10 -2.58 -13.41
CA ARG A 97 -7.94 -2.47 -14.31
C ARG A 97 -6.60 -2.57 -13.56
N ARG A 98 -6.64 -2.27 -12.27
CA ARG A 98 -5.50 -2.36 -11.35
C ARG A 98 -5.97 -2.76 -9.97
N LEU A 99 -5.41 -3.83 -9.42
CA LEU A 99 -5.71 -4.29 -8.09
C LEU A 99 -4.94 -3.47 -7.01
N PRO A 100 -5.43 -3.43 -5.76
CA PRO A 100 -4.69 -2.80 -4.65
C PRO A 100 -3.31 -3.43 -4.48
N GLY A 101 -2.26 -2.59 -4.45
CA GLY A 101 -0.89 -3.05 -4.30
C GLY A 101 -0.25 -3.61 -5.57
N GLU A 102 -0.96 -3.67 -6.68
CA GLU A 102 -0.42 -4.09 -7.97
C GLU A 102 0.54 -3.04 -8.53
N MET A 103 1.67 -3.51 -9.03
CA MET A 103 2.72 -2.72 -9.66
C MET A 103 2.62 -2.81 -11.19
N PRO A 104 3.21 -1.87 -11.95
CA PRO A 104 3.16 -1.90 -13.42
C PRO A 104 3.73 -3.16 -14.07
N ASP A 105 4.55 -3.93 -13.35
CA ASP A 105 5.13 -5.19 -13.81
C ASP A 105 4.26 -6.43 -13.48
N GLY A 106 3.03 -6.20 -12.98
CA GLY A 106 2.10 -7.26 -12.57
C GLY A 106 2.43 -7.94 -11.24
N THR A 107 3.48 -7.51 -10.54
CA THR A 107 3.77 -7.97 -9.18
C THR A 107 2.99 -7.14 -8.16
N PHE A 108 2.98 -7.61 -6.90
CA PHE A 108 2.27 -6.91 -5.83
C PHE A 108 3.24 -6.42 -4.75
N THR A 109 2.76 -5.44 -3.96
CA THR A 109 3.53 -4.83 -2.88
C THR A 109 2.70 -4.72 -1.60
N ALA A 110 3.25 -5.21 -0.50
CA ALA A 110 2.72 -5.01 0.85
C ALA A 110 3.48 -3.89 1.56
N ASN A 111 2.76 -2.94 2.15
CA ASN A 111 3.35 -1.85 2.92
C ASN A 111 2.90 -1.92 4.37
N LYS A 112 3.83 -1.71 5.30
CA LYS A 112 3.55 -1.63 6.72
C LYS A 112 4.41 -0.55 7.37
N THR A 113 3.84 0.22 8.30
CA THR A 113 4.56 1.26 9.03
C THR A 113 4.12 1.25 10.48
N ARG A 114 5.10 1.32 11.40
CA ARG A 114 4.86 1.39 12.83
C ARG A 114 5.98 2.18 13.53
N THR A 115 5.67 2.76 14.67
CA THR A 115 6.69 3.28 15.61
C THR A 115 6.90 2.24 16.70
N VAL A 116 8.14 1.82 16.92
CA VAL A 116 8.57 0.79 17.87
C VAL A 116 9.47 1.38 18.96
N VAL A 117 9.48 0.73 20.14
CA VAL A 117 10.29 1.17 21.30
C VAL A 117 11.70 0.55 21.20
N VAL A 118 12.36 0.81 20.10
CA VAL A 118 13.76 0.39 19.87
C VAL A 118 14.49 1.53 19.18
N SER A 119 15.77 1.73 19.49
CA SER A 119 16.53 2.79 18.83
C SER A 119 16.78 2.46 17.35
N ALA A 120 16.72 3.48 16.50
CA ALA A 120 16.97 3.34 15.07
C ALA A 120 18.37 2.77 14.78
N GLU A 121 19.37 3.14 15.60
CA GLU A 121 20.75 2.66 15.45
C GLU A 121 20.87 1.17 15.77
N VAL A 122 20.28 0.72 16.88
CA VAL A 122 20.31 -0.71 17.27
C VAL A 122 19.64 -1.54 16.21
N LEU A 123 18.39 -1.22 15.84
CA LEU A 123 17.65 -1.97 14.82
C LEU A 123 18.40 -2.02 13.48
N ARG A 124 19.03 -0.90 13.10
CA ARG A 124 19.82 -0.86 11.88
C ARG A 124 21.05 -1.78 11.94
N LYS A 125 21.78 -1.79 13.04
CA LYS A 125 22.96 -2.66 13.22
C LYS A 125 22.55 -4.12 13.16
N THR A 126 21.50 -4.50 13.85
CA THR A 126 20.98 -5.88 13.86
C THR A 126 20.56 -6.35 12.45
N LEU A 127 19.90 -5.51 11.67
CA LEU A 127 19.48 -5.83 10.30
C LEU A 127 20.66 -5.95 9.32
N LEU A 128 21.76 -5.27 9.57
CA LEU A 128 22.96 -5.30 8.70
C LEU A 128 23.90 -6.45 9.03
N ASP A 129 23.85 -7.00 10.21
CA ASP A 129 24.64 -8.16 10.63
C ASP A 129 23.94 -9.45 10.20
N ASP A 130 24.69 -10.36 9.57
CA ASP A 130 24.12 -11.58 8.97
C ASP A 130 23.60 -12.57 10.04
N GLU A 131 24.31 -12.69 11.17
CA GLU A 131 23.94 -13.61 12.25
C GLU A 131 22.69 -13.11 12.96
N TYR A 132 22.69 -11.85 13.41
CA TYR A 132 21.53 -11.24 14.09
C TYR A 132 20.32 -11.10 13.15
N ARG A 133 20.54 -10.89 11.86
CA ARG A 133 19.44 -10.85 10.89
C ARG A 133 18.75 -12.20 10.74
N ALA A 134 19.50 -13.31 10.79
CA ALA A 134 18.90 -14.65 10.76
C ALA A 134 17.95 -14.87 11.93
N ASP A 135 18.30 -14.38 13.11
CA ASP A 135 17.45 -14.46 14.30
C ASP A 135 16.19 -13.59 14.19
N LEU A 136 16.28 -12.43 13.51
CA LEU A 136 15.13 -11.55 13.28
C LEU A 136 14.11 -12.11 12.29
N PHE A 137 14.50 -13.02 11.42
CA PHE A 137 13.65 -13.60 10.37
C PHE A 137 13.63 -15.12 10.42
N PRO A 138 13.18 -15.73 11.52
CA PRO A 138 13.19 -17.18 11.69
C PRO A 138 12.39 -17.87 10.58
N GLY A 139 12.97 -18.92 10.00
CA GLY A 139 12.36 -19.69 8.92
C GLY A 139 12.49 -19.07 7.52
N HIS A 140 13.17 -17.93 7.40
CA HIS A 140 13.47 -17.32 6.11
C HIS A 140 14.96 -17.28 5.84
N ASP A 141 15.39 -17.74 4.66
CA ASP A 141 16.73 -17.47 4.13
C ASP A 141 16.74 -16.03 3.59
N THR A 142 17.54 -15.17 4.23
CA THR A 142 17.58 -13.75 3.92
C THR A 142 18.96 -13.29 3.45
N GLN A 143 18.97 -12.40 2.47
CA GLN A 143 20.20 -11.83 1.90
C GLN A 143 20.16 -10.30 1.94
N LEU A 144 21.21 -9.67 2.43
CA LEU A 144 21.37 -8.23 2.33
C LEU A 144 21.59 -7.82 0.86
N ARG A 145 20.67 -7.00 0.33
CA ARG A 145 20.71 -6.52 -1.08
C ARG A 145 20.99 -5.03 -1.20
N SER A 146 21.39 -4.37 -0.13
CA SER A 146 21.81 -2.98 -0.14
C SER A 146 23.19 -2.79 0.47
N LYS A 147 23.88 -1.72 0.11
CA LYS A 147 25.11 -1.33 0.80
C LYS A 147 24.79 -0.96 2.26
N PRO A 148 25.68 -1.24 3.23
CA PRO A 148 25.47 -0.88 4.63
C PRO A 148 25.20 0.62 4.86
N SER A 149 25.76 1.49 4.01
CA SER A 149 25.58 2.93 4.05
C SER A 149 24.28 3.42 3.40
N ALA A 150 23.46 2.55 2.79
CA ALA A 150 22.22 2.93 2.15
C ALA A 150 21.19 3.46 3.18
N LYS A 151 20.44 4.49 2.82
CA LYS A 151 19.41 5.09 3.68
C LYS A 151 18.32 4.07 4.07
N ALA A 152 17.92 3.22 3.14
CA ALA A 152 17.01 2.12 3.39
C ALA A 152 17.71 0.78 3.20
N ILE A 153 17.45 -0.20 4.08
CA ILE A 153 17.99 -1.54 4.02
C ILE A 153 17.10 -2.36 3.09
N ARG A 154 17.72 -3.08 2.15
CA ARG A 154 16.99 -4.01 1.26
C ARG A 154 17.43 -5.44 1.59
N ILE A 155 16.45 -6.27 1.91
CA ILE A 155 16.66 -7.68 2.27
C ILE A 155 15.88 -8.54 1.29
N GLY A 156 16.55 -9.49 0.66
CA GLY A 156 15.93 -10.51 -0.17
C GLY A 156 15.34 -11.62 0.69
N PHE A 157 14.14 -12.06 0.34
CA PHE A 157 13.43 -13.22 0.87
C PHE A 157 13.09 -14.12 -0.32
N ALA A 158 14.00 -15.03 -0.67
CA ALA A 158 13.93 -15.78 -1.91
C ALA A 158 13.71 -14.83 -3.13
N GLU A 159 12.57 -14.94 -3.82
CA GLU A 159 12.26 -14.13 -5.00
C GLU A 159 11.73 -12.73 -4.68
N THR A 160 11.35 -12.47 -3.44
CA THR A 160 10.78 -11.21 -2.99
C THR A 160 11.81 -10.30 -2.32
N VAL A 161 11.49 -9.02 -2.13
CA VAL A 161 12.41 -8.05 -1.52
C VAL A 161 11.67 -7.14 -0.57
N ALA A 162 12.13 -7.10 0.68
CA ALA A 162 11.70 -6.10 1.65
C ALA A 162 12.67 -4.91 1.66
N ARG A 163 12.12 -3.71 1.54
CA ARG A 163 12.81 -2.44 1.78
C ARG A 163 12.38 -1.90 3.12
N ILE A 164 13.33 -1.80 4.06
CA ILE A 164 13.10 -1.34 5.43
C ILE A 164 13.73 0.05 5.59
N SER A 165 12.91 1.04 5.85
CA SER A 165 13.32 2.42 6.16
C SER A 165 13.13 2.66 7.65
N ILE A 166 14.19 3.12 8.32
CA ILE A 166 14.20 3.36 9.76
C ILE A 166 14.54 4.83 9.97
N SER A 167 13.72 5.51 10.74
CA SER A 167 13.96 6.89 11.13
C SER A 167 13.79 7.05 12.64
N GLU A 168 14.75 7.75 13.25
CA GLU A 168 14.73 8.04 14.68
C GLU A 168 13.53 8.92 15.05
N LYS A 169 12.95 8.65 16.20
CA LYS A 169 11.89 9.42 16.83
C LYS A 169 12.32 9.85 18.23
N ALA A 170 11.59 10.76 18.83
CA ALA A 170 11.83 11.18 20.20
C ALA A 170 11.74 9.98 21.17
N ASN A 171 12.43 10.10 22.30
CA ASN A 171 12.40 9.13 23.42
C ASN A 171 12.92 7.72 23.05
N GLY A 172 13.96 7.63 22.19
CA GLY A 172 14.60 6.36 21.84
C GLY A 172 13.76 5.43 20.98
N LYS A 173 12.68 5.94 20.37
CA LYS A 173 11.80 5.18 19.45
C LYS A 173 12.27 5.29 18.01
N ALA A 174 11.87 4.33 17.20
CA ALA A 174 12.08 4.38 15.75
C ALA A 174 10.77 4.24 14.98
N ALA A 175 10.58 5.03 13.92
CA ALA A 175 9.56 4.75 12.93
C ALA A 175 10.16 3.81 11.88
N VAL A 176 9.53 2.66 11.73
CA VAL A 176 9.91 1.61 10.79
C VAL A 176 8.86 1.53 9.69
N ALA A 177 9.28 1.70 8.45
CA ALA A 177 8.43 1.52 7.28
C ALA A 177 8.98 0.37 6.42
N VAL A 178 8.16 -0.64 6.22
CA VAL A 178 8.48 -1.81 5.40
C VAL A 178 7.67 -1.73 4.11
N GLN A 179 8.34 -1.91 2.98
CA GLN A 179 7.75 -2.13 1.67
C GLN A 179 8.25 -3.49 1.17
N HIS A 180 7.38 -4.50 1.13
CA HIS A 180 7.68 -5.82 0.63
C HIS A 180 7.15 -5.96 -0.80
N SER A 181 8.01 -6.10 -1.76
CA SER A 181 7.73 -6.05 -3.19
C SER A 181 8.04 -7.37 -3.90
N LYS A 182 7.62 -7.47 -5.16
CA LYS A 182 7.70 -8.66 -6.01
C LYS A 182 6.87 -9.83 -5.50
N LEU A 183 5.73 -9.54 -4.88
CA LEU A 183 4.78 -10.56 -4.48
C LEU A 183 4.04 -11.07 -5.73
N ALA A 184 3.79 -12.39 -5.77
CA ALA A 184 3.25 -13.04 -6.96
C ALA A 184 1.74 -12.85 -7.14
N ASP A 185 1.01 -12.63 -6.04
CA ASP A 185 -0.45 -12.61 -6.01
C ASP A 185 -0.98 -11.62 -4.98
N PRO A 186 -2.25 -11.18 -5.09
CA PRO A 186 -2.86 -10.24 -4.14
C PRO A 186 -3.01 -10.84 -2.73
N GLU A 187 -3.20 -12.16 -2.59
CA GLU A 187 -3.30 -12.84 -1.30
C GLU A 187 -1.97 -12.77 -0.53
N ALA A 188 -0.85 -12.69 -1.23
CA ALA A 188 0.48 -12.49 -0.62
C ALA A 188 0.56 -11.15 0.11
N ILE A 189 -0.21 -10.13 -0.30
CA ILE A 189 -0.23 -8.83 0.38
C ILE A 189 -0.68 -9.00 1.83
N ASP A 190 -1.78 -9.70 2.06
CA ASP A 190 -2.33 -9.87 3.41
C ASP A 190 -1.45 -10.80 4.26
N ARG A 191 -0.90 -11.87 3.67
CA ARG A 191 0.07 -12.74 4.34
C ARG A 191 1.31 -11.97 4.82
N TRP A 192 1.90 -11.13 3.96
CA TRP A 192 3.08 -10.35 4.32
C TRP A 192 2.76 -9.15 5.23
N LYS A 193 1.59 -8.54 5.13
CA LYS A 193 1.16 -7.53 6.11
C LYS A 193 1.00 -8.13 7.50
N PHE A 194 0.42 -9.32 7.61
CA PHE A 194 0.32 -10.04 8.88
C PHE A 194 1.70 -10.40 9.44
N TYR A 195 2.58 -10.97 8.61
CA TYR A 195 3.97 -11.27 8.99
C TYR A 195 4.71 -10.03 9.53
N TRP A 196 4.60 -8.90 8.84
CA TRP A 196 5.25 -7.66 9.28
C TRP A 196 4.61 -7.06 10.52
N ASP A 197 3.33 -7.29 10.79
CA ASP A 197 2.71 -6.92 12.06
C ASP A 197 3.30 -7.70 13.23
N GLU A 198 3.34 -9.02 13.13
CA GLU A 198 3.92 -9.91 14.14
C GLU A 198 5.41 -9.58 14.38
N TRP A 199 6.16 -9.34 13.29
CA TRP A 199 7.57 -8.96 13.39
C TRP A 199 7.76 -7.62 14.11
N LEU A 200 6.96 -6.62 13.81
CA LEU A 200 7.02 -5.30 14.46
C LEU A 200 6.56 -5.37 15.93
N ASP A 201 5.59 -6.24 16.26
CA ASP A 201 5.17 -6.50 17.63
C ASP A 201 6.31 -7.14 18.43
N ALA A 202 6.99 -8.16 17.88
CA ALA A 202 8.11 -8.83 18.52
C ALA A 202 9.29 -7.88 18.81
N ILE A 203 9.57 -6.95 17.90
CA ILE A 203 10.60 -5.92 18.12
C ILE A 203 10.20 -4.95 19.23
N ASP A 204 8.93 -4.54 19.27
CA ASP A 204 8.42 -3.59 20.26
C ASP A 204 8.43 -4.18 21.68
N GLU A 205 8.19 -5.50 21.81
CA GLU A 205 8.25 -6.22 23.10
C GLU A 205 9.68 -6.48 23.59
N SER A 206 10.67 -6.42 22.69
CA SER A 206 12.08 -6.70 23.00
C SER A 206 12.86 -5.45 23.44
N GLY A 207 12.28 -4.27 23.34
CA GLY A 207 12.88 -2.96 23.68
C GLY A 207 12.42 -2.46 25.02
#